data_68b6707b53948627d65c476e41df04af
#
_entry.id   68b6707b53948627d65c476e41df04af
#
_cell.length_a   1.000
_cell.length_b   1.000
_cell.length_c   1.000
_cell.angle_alpha   90.00
_cell.angle_beta   90.00
_cell.angle_gamma   90.00
#
_symmetry.space_group_name_H-M   'P 1'
#
loop_
_entity.id
_entity.type
_entity.pdbx_description
1 polymer ?
#
loop_
_entity_poly.entity_id
_entity_poly.type
_entity_poly.pdbx_seq_one_letter_code
_entity_poly.pdbx_strand_id
1 'polypeptide(L)'
;DDSMSTWQPFDANLPNVSVEDLEINVEDAKLIAATYGRGVWQTTIPVQLASNDIKFLRIKNPTAEINCGSTVTPRVEVKNNGLNTITTITVNYTIDGVPSSFVWNGSLASSAITDIDLPSAVLSRGAHTLNVTTLILNDAYSDNNNGTSSFYINDAGTVGVVNPFTNASNELIVYNEGTSGAQWQRGTRTGGLTSSGNTVYATNLTGNYPDNIKTYLVSQCYNLSNVINPQISFAMKYDVEPNWDIVYVEYSTNFGASWTVLGEMGPTWYNSDRTSATTGNDCFNCPGAQWTGINTTLTTYTYPLNALNTQTNVIFRIVFHSDESVNDLGANIDDFLINGTLSGQSFELQNIVLYPNPSNGIFNLVTGTNEITGIEVYDVTGKVVWSRKDFEVSNSEIQVNLSSVAQGIYFVKISAENQSTVKRIIKE
;
A
#
# COMPACT_ATOMS: atom_id res chain seq x y z
N ASP A 1 -16.68 -41.20 10.57
CA ASP A 1 -17.33 -41.92 9.46
C ASP A 1 -18.63 -42.53 9.97
N ASP A 2 -19.77 -42.03 9.51
CA ASP A 2 -21.12 -42.47 9.94
C ASP A 2 -21.47 -43.89 9.40
N SER A 3 -20.59 -44.46 8.61
CA SER A 3 -20.75 -45.76 7.99
C SER A 3 -20.24 -46.93 8.86
N MET A 4 -19.61 -46.65 10.01
CA MET A 4 -19.02 -47.68 10.85
C MET A 4 -20.08 -48.43 11.66
N SER A 5 -20.17 -49.75 11.46
CA SER A 5 -21.10 -50.63 12.18
C SER A 5 -20.58 -51.03 13.58
N THR A 6 -19.32 -50.79 13.88
CA THR A 6 -18.70 -51.13 15.19
C THR A 6 -17.71 -50.06 15.61
N TRP A 7 -17.78 -49.68 16.89
CA TRP A 7 -16.82 -48.79 17.52
C TRP A 7 -15.66 -49.59 18.09
N GLN A 8 -14.43 -49.10 17.91
CA GLN A 8 -13.22 -49.65 18.52
C GLN A 8 -12.67 -48.60 19.52
N PRO A 9 -12.19 -49.06 20.71
CA PRO A 9 -11.51 -48.15 21.61
C PRO A 9 -10.26 -47.53 20.97
N PHE A 10 -10.06 -46.23 21.13
CA PHE A 10 -8.88 -45.48 20.68
C PHE A 10 -8.23 -44.83 21.89
N ASP A 11 -7.75 -45.69 22.83
CA ASP A 11 -7.26 -45.26 24.14
C ASP A 11 -5.85 -45.76 24.45
N ALA A 12 -5.09 -46.23 23.46
CA ALA A 12 -3.74 -46.77 23.64
C ALA A 12 -2.84 -45.71 24.33
N ASN A 13 -2.35 -46.07 25.53
CA ASN A 13 -1.53 -45.24 26.44
C ASN A 13 -2.23 -44.02 27.03
N LEU A 14 -3.52 -43.78 26.80
CA LEU A 14 -4.27 -42.77 27.52
C LEU A 14 -4.47 -43.20 28.95
N PRO A 15 -4.21 -42.34 29.97
CA PRO A 15 -4.47 -42.71 31.36
C PRO A 15 -5.97 -42.89 31.60
N ASN A 16 -6.31 -43.80 32.50
CA ASN A 16 -7.70 -44.02 32.89
C ASN A 16 -8.22 -42.88 33.79
N VAL A 17 -8.55 -41.75 33.16
CA VAL A 17 -9.08 -40.55 33.77
C VAL A 17 -10.11 -39.92 32.83
N SER A 18 -10.90 -38.97 33.36
CA SER A 18 -11.85 -38.23 32.51
C SER A 18 -11.09 -37.42 31.45
N VAL A 19 -11.58 -37.46 30.24
CA VAL A 19 -11.19 -36.53 29.17
C VAL A 19 -12.17 -35.37 29.21
N GLU A 20 -11.67 -34.16 29.46
CA GLU A 20 -12.47 -32.96 29.62
C GLU A 20 -12.72 -32.28 28.27
N ASP A 21 -11.75 -32.42 27.34
CA ASP A 21 -11.85 -31.84 26.01
C ASP A 21 -11.09 -32.72 25.01
N LEU A 22 -11.58 -32.75 23.75
CA LEU A 22 -11.01 -33.55 22.67
C LEU A 22 -10.95 -32.72 21.39
N GLU A 23 -9.76 -32.52 20.87
CA GLU A 23 -9.52 -31.75 19.65
C GLU A 23 -8.82 -32.59 18.58
N ILE A 24 -9.27 -32.46 17.32
CA ILE A 24 -8.67 -33.10 16.17
C ILE A 24 -7.92 -32.00 15.38
N ASN A 25 -6.59 -32.12 15.34
CA ASN A 25 -5.78 -31.34 14.42
C ASN A 25 -5.55 -32.14 13.14
N VAL A 26 -6.30 -31.85 12.11
CA VAL A 26 -6.25 -32.55 10.82
C VAL A 26 -4.94 -32.25 10.08
N GLU A 27 -4.35 -31.07 10.24
CA GLU A 27 -3.12 -30.67 9.56
C GLU A 27 -1.92 -31.48 10.05
N ASP A 28 -1.85 -31.73 11.35
CA ASP A 28 -0.78 -32.50 11.99
C ASP A 28 -1.11 -33.98 12.13
N ALA A 29 -2.29 -34.40 11.68
CA ALA A 29 -2.83 -35.74 11.87
C ALA A 29 -2.77 -36.18 13.35
N LYS A 30 -3.21 -35.30 14.27
CA LYS A 30 -3.19 -35.56 15.72
C LYS A 30 -4.57 -35.47 16.33
N LEU A 31 -4.84 -36.36 17.27
CA LEU A 31 -5.90 -36.24 18.23
C LEU A 31 -5.30 -35.80 19.57
N ILE A 32 -5.83 -34.71 20.13
CA ILE A 32 -5.37 -34.13 21.38
C ILE A 32 -6.47 -34.29 22.42
N ALA A 33 -6.11 -34.79 23.58
CA ALA A 33 -7.04 -34.99 24.70
C ALA A 33 -6.56 -34.26 25.94
N ALA A 34 -7.36 -33.30 26.45
CA ALA A 34 -7.16 -32.70 27.74
C ALA A 34 -7.76 -33.60 28.82
N THR A 35 -6.93 -34.04 29.79
CA THR A 35 -7.33 -34.98 30.81
C THR A 35 -7.37 -34.36 32.20
N TYR A 36 -8.28 -34.82 33.04
CA TYR A 36 -8.35 -34.34 34.43
C TYR A 36 -7.15 -34.82 35.25
N GLY A 37 -6.31 -33.83 35.64
CA GLY A 37 -5.18 -34.06 36.55
C GLY A 37 -3.98 -34.85 35.97
N ARG A 38 -3.98 -35.20 34.68
CA ARG A 38 -2.89 -35.91 34.00
C ARG A 38 -2.33 -35.21 32.77
N GLY A 39 -2.71 -33.92 32.58
CA GLY A 39 -2.20 -33.09 31.51
C GLY A 39 -2.85 -33.37 30.14
N VAL A 40 -2.16 -32.92 29.08
CA VAL A 40 -2.63 -33.04 27.72
C VAL A 40 -1.90 -34.20 27.04
N TRP A 41 -2.66 -35.07 26.39
CA TRP A 41 -2.17 -36.24 25.66
C TRP A 41 -2.42 -36.06 24.18
N GLN A 42 -1.52 -36.57 23.35
CA GLN A 42 -1.69 -36.55 21.90
C GLN A 42 -1.34 -37.94 21.30
N THR A 43 -2.04 -38.27 20.25
CA THR A 43 -1.74 -39.46 19.44
C THR A 43 -1.87 -39.14 17.96
N THR A 44 -1.17 -39.89 17.10
CA THR A 44 -1.34 -39.74 15.66
C THR A 44 -2.59 -40.47 15.23
N ILE A 45 -3.46 -39.83 14.46
CA ILE A 45 -4.58 -40.48 13.78
C ILE A 45 -4.14 -40.83 12.33
N PRO A 46 -4.50 -41.99 11.81
CA PRO A 46 -4.25 -42.32 10.43
C PRO A 46 -5.15 -41.46 9.54
N VAL A 47 -4.60 -40.31 9.04
CA VAL A 47 -5.29 -39.50 8.03
C VAL A 47 -5.10 -40.23 6.69
N GLN A 48 -6.17 -40.80 6.17
CA GLN A 48 -6.15 -41.36 4.82
C GLN A 48 -6.46 -40.20 3.85
N LEU A 49 -5.42 -39.66 3.20
CA LEU A 49 -5.61 -38.67 2.16
C LEU A 49 -6.46 -39.22 1.03
N ALA A 50 -7.38 -38.42 0.52
CA ALA A 50 -8.14 -38.76 -0.68
C ALA A 50 -7.20 -38.87 -1.90
N SER A 51 -7.63 -39.58 -2.94
CA SER A 51 -6.84 -39.65 -4.18
C SER A 51 -6.60 -38.28 -4.80
N ASN A 52 -7.65 -37.46 -4.87
CA ASN A 52 -7.61 -36.12 -5.40
C ASN A 52 -8.31 -35.19 -4.41
N ASP A 53 -7.64 -34.15 -4.01
CA ASP A 53 -8.18 -33.10 -3.16
C ASP A 53 -7.33 -31.84 -3.34
N ILE A 54 -7.94 -30.74 -3.77
CA ILE A 54 -7.32 -29.41 -3.81
C ILE A 54 -7.84 -28.58 -2.65
N LYS A 55 -6.96 -28.07 -1.82
CA LYS A 55 -7.34 -27.17 -0.73
C LYS A 55 -6.95 -25.74 -1.07
N PHE A 56 -7.91 -24.84 -1.06
CA PHE A 56 -7.66 -23.41 -1.07
C PHE A 56 -7.10 -23.00 0.31
N LEU A 57 -5.98 -22.28 0.33
CA LEU A 57 -5.38 -21.81 1.57
C LEU A 57 -5.74 -20.35 1.88
N ARG A 58 -5.48 -19.46 0.91
CA ARG A 58 -5.74 -18.03 1.09
C ARG A 58 -5.64 -17.24 -0.21
N ILE A 59 -6.17 -16.02 -0.18
CA ILE A 59 -5.88 -14.97 -1.14
C ILE A 59 -4.65 -14.22 -0.63
N LYS A 60 -3.56 -14.20 -1.43
CA LYS A 60 -2.34 -13.44 -1.12
C LYS A 60 -2.39 -12.01 -1.64
N ASN A 61 -3.14 -11.80 -2.71
CA ASN A 61 -3.39 -10.49 -3.32
C ASN A 61 -4.77 -10.50 -4.00
N PRO A 62 -5.61 -9.47 -3.84
CA PRO A 62 -5.43 -8.34 -2.93
C PRO A 62 -5.60 -8.75 -1.47
N THR A 63 -4.83 -8.11 -0.60
CA THR A 63 -5.04 -8.21 0.84
C THR A 63 -6.25 -7.37 1.27
N ALA A 64 -6.73 -7.56 2.49
CA ALA A 64 -7.84 -6.77 3.05
C ALA A 64 -7.47 -5.30 3.33
N GLU A 65 -6.19 -4.94 3.18
CA GLU A 65 -5.72 -3.57 3.33
C GLU A 65 -6.06 -2.70 2.10
N ILE A 66 -5.65 -1.44 2.16
CA ILE A 66 -5.85 -0.49 1.08
C ILE A 66 -4.86 -0.78 -0.06
N ASN A 67 -5.37 -1.12 -1.23
CA ASN A 67 -4.55 -1.33 -2.42
C ASN A 67 -4.41 -0.02 -3.19
N CYS A 68 -3.17 0.39 -3.44
CA CYS A 68 -2.85 1.64 -4.13
C CYS A 68 -2.69 1.42 -5.63
N GLY A 69 -3.47 2.16 -6.41
CA GLY A 69 -3.52 2.03 -7.86
C GLY A 69 -4.65 1.11 -8.35
N SER A 70 -5.11 1.35 -9.56
CA SER A 70 -6.31 0.73 -10.14
C SER A 70 -6.11 -0.70 -10.63
N THR A 71 -4.86 -1.17 -10.79
CA THR A 71 -4.59 -2.51 -11.33
C THR A 71 -4.31 -3.49 -10.20
N VAL A 72 -5.08 -4.56 -10.15
CA VAL A 72 -4.91 -5.67 -9.21
C VAL A 72 -4.62 -6.95 -9.99
N THR A 73 -3.58 -7.67 -9.60
CA THR A 73 -3.29 -9.02 -10.09
C THR A 73 -3.59 -9.99 -8.95
N PRO A 74 -4.79 -10.62 -8.94
CA PRO A 74 -5.12 -11.53 -7.85
C PRO A 74 -4.16 -12.71 -7.81
N ARG A 75 -3.75 -13.10 -6.59
CA ARG A 75 -2.88 -14.25 -6.32
C ARG A 75 -3.51 -15.10 -5.22
N VAL A 76 -3.65 -16.36 -5.50
CA VAL A 76 -4.19 -17.35 -4.57
C VAL A 76 -3.17 -18.43 -4.25
N GLU A 77 -3.19 -18.92 -3.04
CA GLU A 77 -2.35 -20.01 -2.57
C GLU A 77 -3.21 -21.27 -2.39
N VAL A 78 -2.77 -22.37 -2.98
CA VAL A 78 -3.48 -23.66 -2.94
C VAL A 78 -2.52 -24.78 -2.55
N LYS A 79 -3.06 -25.83 -1.95
CA LYS A 79 -2.33 -27.03 -1.55
C LYS A 79 -2.94 -28.26 -2.22
N ASN A 80 -2.11 -29.13 -2.75
CA ASN A 80 -2.55 -30.49 -3.08
C ASN A 80 -2.68 -31.27 -1.78
N ASN A 81 -3.89 -31.47 -1.35
CA ASN A 81 -4.23 -32.20 -0.13
C ASN A 81 -4.56 -33.67 -0.39
N GLY A 82 -4.41 -34.12 -1.65
CA GLY A 82 -4.61 -35.48 -2.10
C GLY A 82 -3.31 -36.26 -2.33
N LEU A 83 -3.43 -37.56 -2.72
CA LEU A 83 -2.30 -38.44 -2.99
C LEU A 83 -1.74 -38.24 -4.40
N ASN A 84 -2.61 -38.01 -5.39
CA ASN A 84 -2.22 -37.91 -6.78
C ASN A 84 -1.66 -36.55 -7.11
N THR A 85 -0.67 -36.47 -8.01
CA THR A 85 -0.16 -35.20 -8.53
C THR A 85 -1.25 -34.47 -9.32
N ILE A 86 -1.50 -33.23 -9.00
CA ILE A 86 -2.43 -32.36 -9.71
C ILE A 86 -1.69 -31.69 -10.87
N THR A 87 -2.20 -31.83 -12.08
CA THR A 87 -1.60 -31.22 -13.28
C THR A 87 -2.41 -30.05 -13.84
N THR A 88 -3.69 -29.97 -13.48
CA THR A 88 -4.60 -28.92 -13.95
C THR A 88 -5.50 -28.48 -12.81
N ILE A 89 -5.60 -27.17 -12.59
CA ILE A 89 -6.51 -26.54 -11.63
C ILE A 89 -7.31 -25.48 -12.38
N THR A 90 -8.63 -25.55 -12.34
CA THR A 90 -9.49 -24.47 -12.81
C THR A 90 -9.82 -23.56 -11.64
N VAL A 91 -9.50 -22.30 -11.76
CA VAL A 91 -9.84 -21.27 -10.78
C VAL A 91 -10.97 -20.42 -11.33
N ASN A 92 -12.17 -20.63 -10.81
CA ASN A 92 -13.31 -19.77 -11.07
C ASN A 92 -13.33 -18.65 -10.03
N TYR A 93 -13.49 -17.41 -10.46
CA TYR A 93 -13.52 -16.29 -9.54
C TYR A 93 -14.48 -15.20 -10.00
N THR A 94 -14.91 -14.38 -9.06
CA THR A 94 -15.68 -13.16 -9.35
C THR A 94 -15.03 -11.97 -8.68
N ILE A 95 -14.98 -10.84 -9.37
CA ILE A 95 -14.74 -9.54 -8.74
C ILE A 95 -16.06 -8.78 -8.84
N ASP A 96 -16.62 -8.39 -7.70
CA ASP A 96 -17.93 -7.71 -7.58
C ASP A 96 -19.07 -8.46 -8.33
N GLY A 97 -19.01 -9.79 -8.29
CA GLY A 97 -19.99 -10.64 -8.95
C GLY A 97 -19.77 -10.85 -10.46
N VAL A 98 -18.78 -10.19 -11.09
CA VAL A 98 -18.44 -10.40 -12.50
C VAL A 98 -17.60 -11.68 -12.64
N PRO A 99 -18.09 -12.73 -13.32
CA PRO A 99 -17.44 -14.03 -13.36
C PRO A 99 -16.26 -14.06 -14.33
N SER A 100 -15.23 -14.80 -13.93
CA SER A 100 -14.04 -15.09 -14.72
C SER A 100 -13.53 -16.49 -14.40
N SER A 101 -12.71 -17.05 -15.28
CA SER A 101 -12.10 -18.37 -15.09
C SER A 101 -10.68 -18.37 -15.61
N PHE A 102 -9.80 -19.06 -14.89
CA PHE A 102 -8.39 -19.24 -15.25
C PHE A 102 -7.99 -20.71 -15.08
N VAL A 103 -7.23 -21.26 -16.02
CA VAL A 103 -6.72 -22.64 -15.94
C VAL A 103 -5.22 -22.61 -15.70
N TRP A 104 -4.83 -23.09 -14.52
CA TRP A 104 -3.44 -23.34 -14.19
C TRP A 104 -3.03 -24.74 -14.68
N ASN A 105 -1.89 -24.83 -15.35
CA ASN A 105 -1.28 -26.08 -15.75
C ASN A 105 0.13 -26.19 -15.18
N GLY A 106 0.44 -27.33 -14.56
CA GLY A 106 1.72 -27.54 -13.92
C GLY A 106 1.86 -28.95 -13.36
N SER A 107 2.64 -29.11 -12.30
CA SER A 107 2.80 -30.37 -11.58
C SER A 107 2.86 -30.06 -10.09
N LEU A 108 1.77 -30.30 -9.36
CA LEU A 108 1.66 -30.07 -7.93
C LEU A 108 1.62 -31.44 -7.23
N ALA A 109 2.73 -31.87 -6.66
CA ALA A 109 2.86 -33.12 -5.95
C ALA A 109 1.99 -33.14 -4.69
N SER A 110 1.71 -34.34 -4.16
CA SER A 110 1.01 -34.54 -2.88
C SER A 110 1.63 -33.65 -1.77
N SER A 111 0.80 -32.99 -0.99
CA SER A 111 1.16 -32.08 0.09
C SER A 111 1.91 -30.79 -0.33
N ALA A 112 2.20 -30.60 -1.59
CA ALA A 112 2.85 -29.39 -2.09
C ALA A 112 1.88 -28.20 -2.15
N ILE A 113 2.44 -27.01 -2.02
CA ILE A 113 1.73 -25.72 -2.08
C ILE A 113 2.23 -24.97 -3.31
N THR A 114 1.33 -24.22 -3.97
CA THR A 114 1.69 -23.33 -5.07
C THR A 114 0.87 -22.04 -5.03
N ASP A 115 1.46 -20.99 -5.56
CA ASP A 115 0.76 -19.74 -5.86
C ASP A 115 0.26 -19.76 -7.31
N ILE A 116 -0.94 -19.23 -7.52
CA ILE A 116 -1.55 -19.05 -8.83
C ILE A 116 -1.86 -17.57 -9.01
N ASP A 117 -1.21 -16.93 -9.98
CA ASP A 117 -1.53 -15.58 -10.41
C ASP A 117 -2.69 -15.63 -11.41
N LEU A 118 -3.75 -14.87 -11.10
CA LEU A 118 -4.88 -14.71 -12.00
C LEU A 118 -4.66 -13.50 -12.93
N PRO A 119 -5.37 -13.41 -14.04
CA PRO A 119 -5.30 -12.25 -14.92
C PRO A 119 -5.56 -10.94 -14.17
N SER A 120 -4.76 -9.92 -14.48
CA SER A 120 -4.89 -8.59 -13.89
C SER A 120 -6.23 -7.96 -14.27
N ALA A 121 -6.85 -7.27 -13.32
CA ALA A 121 -8.05 -6.49 -13.50
C ALA A 121 -7.79 -5.01 -13.21
N VAL A 122 -8.43 -4.11 -13.96
CA VAL A 122 -8.44 -2.67 -13.66
C VAL A 122 -9.76 -2.38 -12.95
N LEU A 123 -9.66 -1.86 -11.74
CA LEU A 123 -10.81 -1.60 -10.86
C LEU A 123 -10.90 -0.10 -10.57
N SER A 124 -12.12 0.39 -10.33
CA SER A 124 -12.33 1.76 -9.87
C SER A 124 -11.92 1.92 -8.41
N ARG A 125 -11.74 3.15 -7.95
CA ARG A 125 -11.63 3.42 -6.51
C ARG A 125 -12.90 2.98 -5.80
N GLY A 126 -12.74 2.33 -4.66
CA GLY A 126 -13.86 1.87 -3.84
C GLY A 126 -13.63 0.50 -3.22
N ALA A 127 -14.66 0.02 -2.54
CA ALA A 127 -14.69 -1.32 -1.97
C ALA A 127 -15.00 -2.37 -3.04
N HIS A 128 -14.28 -3.47 -3.00
CA HIS A 128 -14.41 -4.60 -3.91
C HIS A 128 -14.42 -5.93 -3.15
N THR A 129 -14.97 -6.95 -3.78
CA THR A 129 -15.00 -8.30 -3.23
C THR A 129 -14.51 -9.30 -4.28
N LEU A 130 -13.48 -10.06 -3.94
CA LEU A 130 -12.99 -11.19 -4.72
C LEU A 130 -13.50 -12.50 -4.08
N ASN A 131 -14.24 -13.30 -4.83
CA ASN A 131 -14.59 -14.66 -4.47
C ASN A 131 -13.85 -15.63 -5.40
N VAL A 132 -13.32 -16.71 -4.84
CA VAL A 132 -12.53 -17.70 -5.58
C VAL A 132 -13.06 -19.10 -5.26
N THR A 133 -13.11 -19.95 -6.27
CA THR A 133 -13.35 -21.39 -6.15
C THR A 133 -12.33 -22.13 -7.00
N THR A 134 -11.58 -23.03 -6.39
CA THR A 134 -10.63 -23.92 -7.09
C THR A 134 -11.26 -25.28 -7.39
N LEU A 135 -11.04 -25.79 -8.59
CA LEU A 135 -11.65 -27.03 -9.07
C LEU A 135 -10.59 -27.95 -9.69
N ILE A 136 -10.64 -29.23 -9.34
CA ILE A 136 -9.91 -30.31 -10.01
C ILE A 136 -10.87 -31.45 -10.37
N LEU A 137 -10.43 -32.35 -11.23
CA LEU A 137 -11.22 -33.50 -11.58
C LEU A 137 -11.31 -34.50 -10.41
N ASN A 138 -12.52 -34.96 -10.07
CA ASN A 138 -12.80 -35.91 -8.99
C ASN A 138 -12.27 -35.43 -7.61
N ASP A 139 -12.47 -34.18 -7.30
CA ASP A 139 -12.17 -33.62 -5.99
C ASP A 139 -13.04 -34.27 -4.90
N ALA A 140 -12.40 -34.70 -3.84
CA ALA A 140 -13.09 -35.43 -2.76
C ALA A 140 -13.79 -34.45 -1.76
N TYR A 141 -13.28 -33.25 -1.61
CA TYR A 141 -13.75 -32.30 -0.58
C TYR A 141 -13.92 -30.89 -1.12
N SER A 142 -14.99 -30.65 -1.87
CA SER A 142 -15.25 -29.34 -2.50
C SER A 142 -15.48 -28.18 -1.52
N ASP A 143 -15.76 -28.47 -0.25
CA ASP A 143 -16.03 -27.45 0.77
C ASP A 143 -14.76 -26.68 1.19
N ASN A 144 -13.57 -27.25 0.95
CA ASN A 144 -12.28 -26.63 1.25
C ASN A 144 -11.69 -25.82 0.08
N ASN A 145 -12.46 -25.61 -0.99
CA ASN A 145 -12.01 -25.04 -2.26
C ASN A 145 -12.25 -23.55 -2.41
N ASN A 146 -12.88 -22.90 -1.44
CA ASN A 146 -13.42 -21.57 -1.59
C ASN A 146 -12.69 -20.55 -0.72
N GLY A 147 -12.61 -19.32 -1.22
CA GLY A 147 -12.11 -18.19 -0.46
C GLY A 147 -12.72 -16.88 -0.90
N THR A 148 -12.77 -15.94 0.03
CA THR A 148 -13.30 -14.58 -0.20
C THR A 148 -12.35 -13.56 0.42
N SER A 149 -12.13 -12.45 -0.28
CA SER A 149 -11.44 -11.27 0.23
C SER A 149 -12.23 -10.02 -0.11
N SER A 150 -12.46 -9.18 0.90
CA SER A 150 -12.94 -7.81 0.70
C SER A 150 -11.77 -6.86 0.83
N PHE A 151 -11.61 -5.95 -0.10
CA PHE A 151 -10.47 -5.06 -0.20
C PHE A 151 -10.91 -3.68 -0.73
N TYR A 152 -10.04 -2.69 -0.59
CA TYR A 152 -10.30 -1.33 -1.05
C TYR A 152 -9.24 -0.89 -2.07
N ILE A 153 -9.70 -0.33 -3.20
CA ILE A 153 -8.82 0.32 -4.19
C ILE A 153 -8.78 1.81 -3.90
N ASN A 154 -7.59 2.35 -3.76
CA ASN A 154 -7.32 3.76 -3.59
C ASN A 154 -6.45 4.30 -4.72
N ASP A 155 -6.61 5.59 -5.04
CA ASP A 155 -5.85 6.23 -6.11
C ASP A 155 -4.44 6.61 -5.64
N ALA A 156 -3.53 6.68 -6.60
CA ALA A 156 -2.23 7.30 -6.38
C ALA A 156 -2.37 8.82 -6.32
N GLY A 157 -1.85 9.44 -5.28
CA GLY A 157 -1.78 10.89 -5.12
C GLY A 157 -0.59 11.48 -5.87
N THR A 158 -0.73 12.73 -6.31
CA THR A 158 0.34 13.47 -6.98
C THR A 158 0.95 14.48 -6.02
N VAL A 159 2.26 14.38 -5.81
CA VAL A 159 3.02 15.34 -5.00
C VAL A 159 3.03 16.71 -5.69
N GLY A 160 2.85 17.80 -4.92
CA GLY A 160 2.81 19.16 -5.41
C GLY A 160 1.45 19.61 -5.99
N VAL A 161 0.43 18.76 -5.93
CA VAL A 161 -0.92 19.10 -6.40
C VAL A 161 -1.88 19.22 -5.21
N VAL A 162 -2.49 20.38 -5.05
CA VAL A 162 -3.52 20.62 -4.04
C VAL A 162 -4.78 19.84 -4.41
N ASN A 163 -5.36 19.16 -3.45
CA ASN A 163 -6.69 18.58 -3.56
C ASN A 163 -7.72 19.50 -2.87
N PRO A 164 -8.48 20.30 -3.63
CA PRO A 164 -9.48 21.21 -3.08
C PRO A 164 -10.85 20.53 -2.92
N PHE A 165 -10.92 19.20 -3.05
CA PHE A 165 -12.12 18.39 -2.91
C PHE A 165 -13.30 18.74 -3.84
N THR A 166 -13.09 19.57 -4.85
CA THR A 166 -14.17 20.06 -5.74
C THR A 166 -14.68 19.01 -6.73
N ASN A 167 -13.83 18.05 -7.12
CA ASN A 167 -14.17 17.00 -8.08
C ASN A 167 -14.41 15.66 -7.40
N ALA A 168 -15.37 14.89 -7.92
CA ALA A 168 -15.63 13.53 -7.45
C ALA A 168 -14.41 12.59 -7.64
N SER A 169 -13.56 12.83 -8.64
CA SER A 169 -12.31 12.09 -8.85
C SER A 169 -11.26 12.31 -7.75
N ASN A 170 -11.40 13.38 -6.97
CA ASN A 170 -10.49 13.74 -5.89
C ASN A 170 -11.06 13.45 -4.50
N GLU A 171 -12.14 12.67 -4.43
CA GLU A 171 -12.72 12.27 -3.15
C GLU A 171 -11.74 11.40 -2.36
N LEU A 172 -11.72 11.62 -1.06
CA LEU A 172 -10.99 10.81 -0.09
C LEU A 172 -11.88 9.67 0.41
N ILE A 173 -11.25 8.62 0.92
CA ILE A 173 -11.99 7.52 1.56
C ILE A 173 -12.48 7.99 2.92
N VAL A 174 -13.75 7.75 3.21
CA VAL A 174 -14.31 8.00 4.55
C VAL A 174 -14.86 6.72 5.14
N TYR A 175 -14.59 6.48 6.41
CA TYR A 175 -15.20 5.40 7.19
C TYR A 175 -15.21 5.77 8.68
N ASN A 176 -15.97 5.02 9.48
CA ASN A 176 -16.02 5.18 10.92
C ASN A 176 -15.82 3.87 11.66
N GLU A 177 -15.43 3.96 12.92
CA GLU A 177 -15.51 2.86 13.87
C GLU A 177 -16.87 2.94 14.58
N GLY A 178 -17.55 1.79 14.70
CA GLY A 178 -18.81 1.70 15.41
C GLY A 178 -20.05 1.74 14.52
N THR A 179 -21.22 1.85 15.18
CA THR A 179 -22.53 1.67 14.55
C THR A 179 -23.28 2.97 14.25
N SER A 180 -22.72 4.13 14.60
CA SER A 180 -23.40 5.43 14.48
C SER A 180 -23.69 5.86 13.03
N GLY A 181 -22.96 5.31 12.04
CA GLY A 181 -23.06 5.72 10.64
C GLY A 181 -22.52 7.12 10.34
N ALA A 182 -22.16 7.89 11.37
CA ALA A 182 -21.62 9.24 11.20
C ALA A 182 -20.16 9.20 10.72
N GLN A 183 -19.86 9.96 9.69
CA GLN A 183 -18.53 10.02 9.09
C GLN A 183 -18.27 11.41 8.49
N TRP A 184 -17.04 11.67 8.12
CA TRP A 184 -16.71 12.87 7.36
C TRP A 184 -17.60 13.01 6.14
N GLN A 185 -18.13 14.20 5.94
CA GLN A 185 -19.04 14.54 4.84
C GLN A 185 -18.36 15.51 3.89
N ARG A 186 -18.40 15.23 2.61
CA ARG A 186 -17.90 16.12 1.57
C ARG A 186 -19.03 17.03 1.07
N GLY A 187 -18.80 18.32 1.05
CA GLY A 187 -19.79 19.30 0.56
C GLY A 187 -19.52 20.71 1.03
N THR A 188 -20.49 21.60 0.78
CA THR A 188 -20.46 22.96 1.28
C THR A 188 -21.05 22.99 2.68
N ARG A 189 -20.25 23.42 3.67
CA ARG A 189 -20.73 23.56 5.03
C ARG A 189 -21.49 24.88 5.22
N THR A 190 -22.65 24.79 5.85
CA THR A 190 -23.50 25.93 6.21
C THR A 190 -23.67 26.05 7.72
N GLY A 191 -23.80 27.28 8.24
CA GLY A 191 -23.90 27.54 9.69
C GLY A 191 -22.57 27.37 10.43
N GLY A 192 -22.37 28.12 11.51
CA GLY A 192 -21.18 28.05 12.35
C GLY A 192 -19.85 28.13 11.57
N LEU A 193 -19.14 27.03 11.43
CA LEU A 193 -17.89 26.95 10.68
C LEU A 193 -18.12 26.92 9.16
N THR A 194 -18.83 27.91 8.61
CA THR A 194 -19.15 27.96 7.17
C THR A 194 -17.92 27.81 6.29
N SER A 195 -18.01 27.03 5.19
CA SER A 195 -16.95 26.89 4.20
C SER A 195 -16.88 28.04 3.18
N SER A 196 -17.71 29.08 3.33
CA SER A 196 -17.78 30.25 2.43
C SER A 196 -18.06 29.89 0.97
N GLY A 197 -18.80 28.79 0.75
CA GLY A 197 -19.15 28.29 -0.58
C GLY A 197 -18.19 27.23 -1.12
N ASN A 198 -17.03 27.01 -0.49
CA ASN A 198 -16.10 25.96 -0.90
C ASN A 198 -16.60 24.56 -0.53
N THR A 199 -16.21 23.57 -1.31
CA THR A 199 -16.36 22.16 -0.97
C THR A 199 -15.27 21.76 0.01
N VAL A 200 -15.67 21.23 1.16
CA VAL A 200 -14.77 20.79 2.24
C VAL A 200 -15.10 19.37 2.65
N TYR A 201 -14.23 18.73 3.41
CA TYR A 201 -14.64 17.64 4.29
C TYR A 201 -14.92 18.18 5.68
N ALA A 202 -16.11 17.89 6.20
CA ALA A 202 -16.55 18.32 7.52
C ALA A 202 -17.04 17.12 8.33
N THR A 203 -16.89 17.20 9.64
CA THR A 203 -17.46 16.20 10.57
C THR A 203 -18.99 16.22 10.56
N ASN A 204 -19.58 17.33 10.13
CA ASN A 204 -21.00 17.49 9.77
C ASN A 204 -21.11 18.70 8.83
N LEU A 205 -21.92 18.64 7.78
CA LEU A 205 -22.16 19.78 6.88
C LEU A 205 -23.15 20.78 7.44
N THR A 206 -23.95 20.40 8.44
CA THR A 206 -24.96 21.25 9.10
C THR A 206 -25.06 20.92 10.58
N GLY A 207 -24.96 21.92 11.45
CA GLY A 207 -25.07 21.71 12.90
C GLY A 207 -23.83 21.10 13.54
N ASN A 208 -24.01 20.48 14.69
CA ASN A 208 -22.96 19.90 15.51
C ASN A 208 -22.62 18.46 15.05
N TYR A 209 -21.40 18.01 15.37
CA TYR A 209 -21.04 16.58 15.22
C TYR A 209 -21.78 15.72 16.27
N PRO A 210 -21.98 14.43 16.00
CA PRO A 210 -22.56 13.51 16.97
C PRO A 210 -21.56 13.07 18.05
N ASP A 211 -22.07 12.65 19.20
CA ASP A 211 -21.28 12.03 20.26
C ASP A 211 -20.83 10.62 19.90
N ASN A 212 -19.80 10.13 20.57
CA ASN A 212 -19.26 8.75 20.44
C ASN A 212 -18.92 8.36 19.00
N ILE A 213 -18.29 9.25 18.26
CA ILE A 213 -17.81 8.90 16.92
C ILE A 213 -16.29 8.87 16.85
N LYS A 214 -15.78 7.93 16.08
CA LYS A 214 -14.42 7.96 15.59
C LYS A 214 -14.44 7.73 14.10
N THR A 215 -14.12 8.77 13.36
CA THR A 215 -14.25 8.80 11.90
C THR A 215 -12.94 9.21 11.25
N TYR A 216 -12.71 8.64 10.08
CA TYR A 216 -11.44 8.72 9.35
C TYR A 216 -11.64 9.30 7.96
N LEU A 217 -10.79 10.25 7.61
CA LEU A 217 -10.65 10.81 6.27
C LEU A 217 -9.30 10.38 5.72
N VAL A 218 -9.29 9.41 4.79
CA VAL A 218 -8.06 8.77 4.30
C VAL A 218 -7.64 9.38 2.98
N SER A 219 -6.39 9.82 2.91
CA SER A 219 -5.78 10.39 1.72
C SER A 219 -5.56 9.35 0.62
N GLN A 220 -5.23 9.81 -0.57
CA GLN A 220 -4.63 9.01 -1.63
C GLN A 220 -3.28 8.43 -1.18
N CYS A 221 -2.75 7.46 -1.95
CA CYS A 221 -1.45 6.85 -1.71
C CYS A 221 -0.34 7.69 -2.32
N TYR A 222 0.72 7.98 -1.55
CA TYR A 222 1.84 8.79 -2.02
C TYR A 222 3.15 8.01 -2.02
N ASN A 223 3.94 8.17 -3.09
CA ASN A 223 5.32 7.73 -3.13
C ASN A 223 6.23 8.90 -2.79
N LEU A 224 6.93 8.82 -1.66
CA LEU A 224 7.83 9.87 -1.16
C LEU A 224 9.31 9.54 -1.40
N SER A 225 9.66 8.38 -1.96
CA SER A 225 11.04 7.90 -2.07
C SER A 225 11.97 8.78 -2.92
N ASN A 226 11.39 9.65 -3.76
CA ASN A 226 12.13 10.59 -4.60
C ASN A 226 11.71 12.04 -4.35
N VAL A 227 11.20 12.34 -3.15
CA VAL A 227 10.74 13.68 -2.79
C VAL A 227 11.71 14.30 -1.80
N ILE A 228 12.27 15.46 -2.15
CA ILE A 228 13.16 16.25 -1.30
C ILE A 228 12.29 17.17 -0.45
N ASN A 229 12.54 17.19 0.86
CA ASN A 229 11.79 18.00 1.84
C ASN A 229 10.27 17.80 1.71
N PRO A 230 9.78 16.54 1.76
CA PRO A 230 8.35 16.29 1.70
C PRO A 230 7.65 16.92 2.91
N GLN A 231 6.44 17.42 2.66
CA GLN A 231 5.63 18.07 3.69
C GLN A 231 4.15 17.80 3.42
N ILE A 232 3.39 17.52 4.48
CA ILE A 232 1.93 17.52 4.45
C ILE A 232 1.42 18.90 4.82
N SER A 233 0.36 19.35 4.15
CA SER A 233 -0.40 20.52 4.57
C SER A 233 -1.88 20.38 4.23
N PHE A 234 -2.71 21.05 4.99
CA PHE A 234 -4.14 21.24 4.72
C PHE A 234 -4.65 22.48 5.46
N ALA A 235 -5.70 23.07 4.95
CA ALA A 235 -6.40 24.15 5.63
C ALA A 235 -7.45 23.53 6.56
N MET A 236 -7.53 24.01 7.81
CA MET A 236 -8.52 23.54 8.78
C MET A 236 -9.00 24.68 9.66
N LYS A 237 -10.26 24.60 10.04
CA LYS A 237 -10.85 25.28 11.19
C LYS A 237 -11.70 24.29 11.97
N TYR A 238 -11.80 24.51 13.27
CA TYR A 238 -12.48 23.59 14.16
C TYR A 238 -13.07 24.30 15.40
N ASP A 239 -14.07 23.68 15.95
CA ASP A 239 -14.74 24.02 17.20
C ASP A 239 -15.19 22.69 17.82
N VAL A 240 -14.39 22.19 18.76
CA VAL A 240 -14.54 20.89 19.39
C VAL A 240 -14.35 21.03 20.90
N GLU A 241 -14.97 20.17 21.70
CA GLU A 241 -14.85 20.22 23.15
C GLU A 241 -13.39 20.11 23.61
N PRO A 242 -12.88 21.11 24.38
CA PRO A 242 -11.48 21.11 24.78
C PRO A 242 -11.09 19.88 25.62
N ASN A 243 -10.08 19.12 25.13
CA ASN A 243 -9.51 17.92 25.77
C ASN A 243 -10.41 16.67 25.80
N TRP A 244 -11.64 16.75 25.27
CA TRP A 244 -12.53 15.59 25.16
C TRP A 244 -12.68 15.16 23.71
N ASP A 245 -12.85 16.13 22.81
CA ASP A 245 -12.95 15.87 21.38
C ASP A 245 -11.69 16.35 20.66
N ILE A 246 -11.23 15.55 19.73
CA ILE A 246 -9.90 15.73 19.14
C ILE A 246 -9.88 15.49 17.63
N VAL A 247 -8.95 16.19 16.97
CA VAL A 247 -8.54 15.92 15.59
C VAL A 247 -7.06 15.60 15.60
N TYR A 248 -6.65 14.56 14.87
CA TYR A 248 -5.24 14.23 14.69
C TYR A 248 -5.00 13.54 13.37
N VAL A 249 -3.72 13.41 12.99
CA VAL A 249 -3.32 12.77 11.74
C VAL A 249 -2.51 11.52 12.06
N GLU A 250 -2.79 10.45 11.33
CA GLU A 250 -2.00 9.24 11.33
C GLU A 250 -1.47 8.95 9.92
N TYR A 251 -0.41 8.18 9.85
CA TYR A 251 0.12 7.66 8.60
C TYR A 251 0.34 6.15 8.66
N SER A 252 0.30 5.52 7.48
CA SER A 252 0.64 4.12 7.27
C SER A 252 1.64 4.00 6.12
N THR A 253 2.63 3.11 6.29
CA THR A 253 3.59 2.73 5.23
C THR A 253 3.39 1.29 4.77
N ASN A 254 2.38 0.61 5.30
CA ASN A 254 2.06 -0.80 5.03
C ASN A 254 0.60 -0.97 4.57
N PHE A 255 0.13 -0.07 3.69
CA PHE A 255 -1.17 -0.15 3.04
C PHE A 255 -2.38 -0.10 3.99
N GLY A 256 -2.23 0.51 5.17
CA GLY A 256 -3.29 0.63 6.17
C GLY A 256 -3.35 -0.51 7.18
N ALA A 257 -2.44 -1.49 7.13
CA ALA A 257 -2.39 -2.58 8.10
C ALA A 257 -2.05 -2.10 9.52
N SER A 258 -1.27 -1.03 9.65
CA SER A 258 -1.05 -0.33 10.91
C SER A 258 -0.90 1.17 10.71
N TRP A 259 -1.19 1.94 11.76
CA TRP A 259 -1.21 3.39 11.74
C TRP A 259 -0.39 3.96 12.89
N THR A 260 0.30 5.06 12.62
CA THR A 260 1.14 5.79 13.58
C THR A 260 0.74 7.26 13.57
N VAL A 261 0.59 7.87 14.74
CA VAL A 261 0.30 9.30 14.85
C VAL A 261 1.44 10.10 14.23
N LEU A 262 1.08 11.09 13.42
CA LEU A 262 2.03 11.90 12.69
C LEU A 262 2.42 13.15 13.49
N GLY A 263 3.65 13.19 13.94
CA GLY A 263 4.22 14.41 14.52
C GLY A 263 3.90 14.62 15.99
N GLU A 264 4.19 15.83 16.45
CA GLU A 264 4.08 16.28 17.83
C GLU A 264 3.52 17.71 17.90
N MET A 265 3.15 18.21 19.09
CA MET A 265 2.70 19.58 19.29
C MET A 265 3.75 20.59 18.82
N GLY A 266 3.31 21.60 18.09
CA GLY A 266 4.20 22.64 17.55
C GLY A 266 3.46 23.81 16.93
N PRO A 267 4.19 24.88 16.59
CA PRO A 267 3.57 26.16 16.18
C PRO A 267 2.78 26.10 14.87
N THR A 268 3.07 25.13 14.02
CA THR A 268 2.39 24.94 12.71
C THR A 268 1.62 23.62 12.63
N TRP A 269 1.53 22.90 13.75
CA TRP A 269 0.87 21.61 13.82
C TRP A 269 -0.04 21.55 15.05
N TYR A 270 -0.06 20.47 15.80
CA TYR A 270 -0.95 20.29 16.96
C TYR A 270 -0.82 21.39 18.04
N ASN A 271 -1.92 21.63 18.74
CA ASN A 271 -1.98 22.57 19.87
C ASN A 271 -2.02 21.88 21.24
N SER A 272 -1.99 20.56 21.29
CA SER A 272 -2.04 19.78 22.54
C SER A 272 -1.15 18.54 22.46
N ASP A 273 -0.41 18.29 23.56
CA ASP A 273 0.40 17.11 23.81
C ASP A 273 -0.17 16.22 24.94
N ARG A 274 -1.38 16.49 25.38
CA ARG A 274 -2.02 15.74 26.45
C ARG A 274 -2.26 14.29 26.05
N THR A 275 -2.17 13.39 27.03
CA THR A 275 -2.47 11.97 26.88
C THR A 275 -3.51 11.53 27.88
N SER A 276 -4.34 10.56 27.54
CA SER A 276 -5.31 9.94 28.47
C SER A 276 -4.65 9.08 29.55
N ALA A 277 -3.35 8.80 29.45
CA ALA A 277 -2.60 8.00 30.42
C ALA A 277 -2.06 8.82 31.61
N THR A 278 -2.10 10.16 31.56
CA THR A 278 -1.48 11.02 32.57
C THR A 278 -2.51 11.44 33.61
N THR A 279 -2.35 11.02 34.86
CA THR A 279 -3.22 11.38 35.99
C THR A 279 -3.29 12.91 36.14
N GLY A 280 -4.49 13.48 36.20
CA GLY A 280 -4.73 14.92 36.28
C GLY A 280 -4.60 15.66 34.95
N ASN A 281 -4.47 14.93 33.86
CA ASN A 281 -4.49 15.43 32.50
C ASN A 281 -5.79 14.98 31.85
N ASP A 282 -6.86 15.73 32.11
CA ASP A 282 -8.21 15.40 31.62
C ASP A 282 -8.22 15.49 30.09
N CYS A 283 -8.03 14.34 29.44
CA CYS A 283 -8.05 14.23 27.99
C CYS A 283 -8.52 12.84 27.58
N PHE A 284 -9.66 12.79 26.88
CA PHE A 284 -10.27 11.54 26.47
C PHE A 284 -9.61 11.00 25.19
N ASN A 285 -9.11 9.78 25.26
CA ASN A 285 -8.48 9.09 24.12
C ASN A 285 -7.40 9.88 23.35
N CYS A 286 -6.77 10.85 24.01
CA CYS A 286 -5.74 11.70 23.42
C CYS A 286 -4.45 10.92 23.15
N PRO A 287 -3.95 10.91 21.91
CA PRO A 287 -2.72 10.20 21.57
C PRO A 287 -1.43 10.92 21.98
N GLY A 288 -1.51 12.16 22.51
CA GLY A 288 -0.36 12.98 22.87
C GLY A 288 0.10 13.94 21.77
N ALA A 289 -0.68 14.04 20.69
CA ALA A 289 -0.41 14.90 19.55
C ALA A 289 -1.73 15.10 18.80
N GLN A 290 -2.45 16.20 19.09
CA GLN A 290 -3.79 16.48 18.56
C GLN A 290 -4.13 17.95 18.54
N TRP A 291 -5.16 18.33 17.77
CA TRP A 291 -5.92 19.57 17.91
C TRP A 291 -7.13 19.33 18.76
N THR A 292 -7.43 20.30 19.62
CA THR A 292 -8.60 20.34 20.50
C THR A 292 -8.97 21.78 20.81
N GLY A 293 -10.21 22.03 21.27
CA GLY A 293 -10.72 23.37 21.54
C GLY A 293 -11.16 24.10 20.27
N ILE A 294 -10.87 25.39 20.16
CA ILE A 294 -11.50 26.26 19.16
C ILE A 294 -10.43 26.98 18.31
N ASN A 295 -10.54 26.85 17.00
CA ASN A 295 -9.93 27.74 16.01
C ASN A 295 -10.89 27.92 14.83
N THR A 296 -11.65 28.99 14.82
CA THR A 296 -12.63 29.30 13.77
C THR A 296 -12.02 30.03 12.57
N THR A 297 -10.75 30.39 12.64
CA THR A 297 -10.00 30.97 11.51
C THR A 297 -9.47 29.86 10.63
N LEU A 298 -9.71 29.94 9.32
CA LEU A 298 -9.13 29.00 8.39
C LEU A 298 -7.59 29.11 8.42
N THR A 299 -6.96 28.09 8.99
CA THR A 299 -5.50 28.06 9.22
C THR A 299 -4.91 26.91 8.43
N THR A 300 -3.83 27.17 7.70
CA THR A 300 -3.05 26.11 7.05
C THR A 300 -2.09 25.51 8.05
N TYR A 301 -2.26 24.22 8.30
CA TYR A 301 -1.37 23.41 9.13
C TYR A 301 -0.38 22.67 8.26
N THR A 302 0.88 22.62 8.70
CA THR A 302 1.97 22.00 7.95
C THR A 302 2.86 21.18 8.84
N TYR A 303 3.31 20.01 8.34
CA TYR A 303 4.27 19.15 9.04
C TYR A 303 5.30 18.53 8.07
N PRO A 304 6.62 18.54 8.42
CA PRO A 304 7.64 17.92 7.58
C PRO A 304 7.55 16.39 7.62
N LEU A 305 7.76 15.76 6.46
CA LEU A 305 7.69 14.31 6.29
C LEU A 305 9.08 13.70 6.01
N ASN A 306 10.17 14.35 6.45
CA ASN A 306 11.54 13.90 6.15
C ASN A 306 11.84 12.47 6.63
N ALA A 307 11.20 12.01 7.71
CA ALA A 307 11.32 10.64 8.19
C ALA A 307 10.69 9.60 7.25
N LEU A 308 9.85 10.05 6.30
CA LEU A 308 9.12 9.19 5.35
C LEU A 308 9.67 9.29 3.92
N ASN A 309 10.74 10.04 3.66
CA ASN A 309 11.26 10.33 2.32
C ASN A 309 11.87 9.14 1.57
N THR A 310 11.96 7.96 2.21
CA THR A 310 12.39 6.70 1.57
C THR A 310 11.22 5.76 1.27
N GLN A 311 10.01 6.13 1.69
CA GLN A 311 8.83 5.28 1.59
C GLN A 311 8.20 5.37 0.20
N THR A 312 7.99 4.22 -0.43
CA THR A 312 7.33 4.13 -1.75
C THR A 312 5.80 4.14 -1.65
N ASN A 313 5.28 3.91 -0.45
CA ASN A 313 3.85 3.97 -0.17
C ASN A 313 3.60 4.60 1.19
N VAL A 314 2.93 5.74 1.20
CA VAL A 314 2.48 6.41 2.41
C VAL A 314 1.03 6.82 2.21
N ILE A 315 0.20 6.49 3.18
CA ILE A 315 -1.20 6.90 3.25
C ILE A 315 -1.37 7.68 4.54
N PHE A 316 -2.07 8.81 4.49
CA PHE A 316 -2.41 9.59 5.66
C PHE A 316 -3.90 9.45 5.97
N ARG A 317 -4.27 9.57 7.24
CA ARG A 317 -5.67 9.74 7.61
C ARG A 317 -5.83 10.82 8.67
N ILE A 318 -6.84 11.66 8.49
CA ILE A 318 -7.26 12.64 9.49
C ILE A 318 -8.34 11.97 10.31
N VAL A 319 -8.13 11.90 11.60
CA VAL A 319 -9.03 11.27 12.57
C VAL A 319 -9.77 12.35 13.31
N PHE A 320 -11.08 12.20 13.40
CA PHE A 320 -11.90 12.91 14.36
C PHE A 320 -12.46 11.92 15.37
N HIS A 321 -12.35 12.24 16.66
CA HIS A 321 -12.81 11.39 17.74
C HIS A 321 -13.53 12.24 18.80
N SER A 322 -14.80 11.95 19.05
CA SER A 322 -15.61 12.58 20.10
C SER A 322 -15.96 11.59 21.21
N ASP A 323 -16.15 12.14 22.41
CA ASP A 323 -16.60 11.39 23.54
C ASP A 323 -18.15 11.25 23.60
N GLU A 324 -18.72 10.96 24.76
CA GLU A 324 -20.14 10.63 24.94
C GLU A 324 -21.07 11.82 25.14
N SER A 325 -20.54 13.06 25.19
CA SER A 325 -21.32 14.25 25.49
C SER A 325 -20.67 15.55 25.01
N VAL A 326 -21.44 16.62 24.99
CA VAL A 326 -20.99 17.99 24.66
C VAL A 326 -20.41 18.08 23.24
N ASN A 327 -21.29 18.16 22.28
CA ASN A 327 -20.90 18.31 20.87
C ASN A 327 -20.96 19.78 20.39
N ASP A 328 -19.97 20.17 19.62
CA ASP A 328 -19.80 21.49 19.02
C ASP A 328 -19.86 21.42 17.49
N LEU A 329 -19.33 22.46 16.80
CA LEU A 329 -19.44 22.57 15.35
C LEU A 329 -18.50 21.61 14.59
N GLY A 330 -17.48 21.04 15.23
CA GLY A 330 -16.59 20.06 14.65
C GLY A 330 -15.44 20.64 13.86
N ALA A 331 -15.00 19.94 12.81
CA ALA A 331 -13.87 20.33 11.99
C ALA A 331 -14.23 20.38 10.51
N ASN A 332 -13.61 21.31 9.79
CA ASN A 332 -13.62 21.42 8.32
C ASN A 332 -12.20 21.33 7.80
N ILE A 333 -11.97 20.47 6.81
CA ILE A 333 -10.68 20.27 6.13
C ILE A 333 -10.84 20.72 4.68
N ASP A 334 -9.85 21.47 4.18
CA ASP A 334 -9.76 21.93 2.78
C ASP A 334 -8.30 21.87 2.31
N ASP A 335 -8.08 21.97 1.00
CA ASP A 335 -6.77 22.15 0.38
C ASP A 335 -5.69 21.14 0.84
N PHE A 336 -6.03 19.85 0.87
CA PHE A 336 -5.06 18.82 1.25
C PHE A 336 -3.92 18.72 0.22
N LEU A 337 -2.68 18.77 0.69
CA LEU A 337 -1.50 18.77 -0.15
C LEU A 337 -0.36 17.97 0.46
N ILE A 338 0.21 17.07 -0.32
CA ILE A 338 1.57 16.56 -0.07
C ILE A 338 2.49 17.32 -1.01
N ASN A 339 3.35 18.16 -0.45
CA ASN A 339 4.30 19.01 -1.19
C ASN A 339 5.72 18.46 -1.05
N GLY A 340 6.62 18.97 -1.87
CA GLY A 340 8.04 18.68 -1.89
C GLY A 340 8.61 18.83 -3.30
N THR A 341 9.93 18.83 -3.41
CA THR A 341 10.60 18.86 -4.71
C THR A 341 10.86 17.44 -5.15
N LEU A 342 10.30 17.02 -6.28
CA LEU A 342 10.67 15.75 -6.87
C LEU A 342 12.16 15.82 -7.19
N SER A 343 12.97 14.97 -6.56
CA SER A 343 14.34 14.75 -7.00
C SER A 343 14.22 14.10 -8.38
N GLY A 344 14.48 14.85 -9.44
CA GLY A 344 14.87 14.20 -10.65
C GLY A 344 16.04 13.30 -10.27
N GLN A 345 15.92 11.99 -10.40
CA GLN A 345 17.09 11.15 -10.36
C GLN A 345 17.97 11.71 -11.48
N SER A 346 19.06 12.38 -11.12
CA SER A 346 20.15 12.56 -12.05
C SER A 346 20.69 11.15 -12.25
N PHE A 347 20.16 10.45 -13.24
CA PHE A 347 20.76 9.23 -13.77
C PHE A 347 22.06 9.62 -14.43
N GLU A 348 22.98 10.22 -13.65
CA GLU A 348 24.34 10.42 -14.11
C GLU A 348 25.01 9.06 -14.15
N LEU A 349 25.26 8.60 -15.36
CA LEU A 349 26.12 7.46 -15.57
C LEU A 349 27.43 7.71 -14.81
N GLN A 350 27.69 6.92 -13.79
CA GLN A 350 28.87 7.07 -12.93
C GLN A 350 30.13 6.73 -13.72
N ASN A 351 31.23 7.44 -13.44
CA ASN A 351 32.53 7.18 -14.04
C ASN A 351 32.63 7.39 -15.56
N ILE A 352 31.77 8.22 -16.14
CA ILE A 352 31.89 8.63 -17.55
C ILE A 352 32.89 9.79 -17.66
N VAL A 353 33.98 9.57 -18.34
CA VAL A 353 35.04 10.56 -18.61
C VAL A 353 35.24 10.75 -20.09
N LEU A 354 35.30 12.00 -20.55
CA LEU A 354 35.63 12.41 -21.93
C LEU A 354 36.94 13.19 -21.90
N TYR A 355 37.93 12.70 -22.66
CA TYR A 355 39.24 13.35 -22.76
C TYR A 355 39.89 13.15 -24.14
N PRO A 356 40.84 14.04 -24.56
CA PRO A 356 41.08 15.33 -23.94
C PRO A 356 39.90 16.28 -24.15
N ASN A 357 39.70 17.22 -23.26
CA ASN A 357 38.73 18.30 -23.41
C ASN A 357 39.34 19.59 -22.85
N PRO A 358 39.71 20.58 -23.68
CA PRO A 358 39.50 20.66 -25.14
C PRO A 358 40.29 19.67 -26.00
N SER A 359 39.90 19.54 -27.31
CA SER A 359 40.50 18.64 -28.29
C SER A 359 40.42 19.20 -29.71
N ASN A 360 41.35 18.82 -30.56
CA ASN A 360 41.35 19.10 -32.03
C ASN A 360 40.31 18.26 -32.80
N GLY A 361 39.36 17.60 -32.10
CA GLY A 361 38.24 16.89 -32.71
C GLY A 361 38.18 15.39 -32.43
N ILE A 362 39.15 14.80 -31.73
CA ILE A 362 39.07 13.42 -31.27
C ILE A 362 38.95 13.39 -29.75
N PHE A 363 37.90 12.77 -29.26
CA PHE A 363 37.62 12.60 -27.85
C PHE A 363 37.49 11.12 -27.52
N ASN A 364 38.11 10.66 -26.46
CA ASN A 364 37.98 9.31 -25.94
C ASN A 364 36.97 9.34 -24.77
N LEU A 365 35.95 8.52 -24.87
CA LEU A 365 34.95 8.32 -23.87
C LEU A 365 35.27 7.04 -23.11
N VAL A 366 35.56 7.18 -21.79
CA VAL A 366 35.66 6.04 -20.86
C VAL A 366 34.29 5.82 -20.23
N THR A 367 33.78 4.60 -20.34
CA THR A 367 32.40 4.25 -19.91
C THR A 367 32.36 3.56 -18.55
N GLY A 368 33.51 3.18 -17.98
CA GLY A 368 33.58 2.38 -16.77
C GLY A 368 32.91 1.02 -16.97
N THR A 369 31.98 0.69 -16.09
CA THR A 369 31.18 -0.55 -16.14
C THR A 369 29.80 -0.35 -16.82
N ASN A 370 29.55 0.83 -17.41
CA ASN A 370 28.25 1.13 -18.01
C ASN A 370 28.16 0.52 -19.44
N GLU A 371 27.06 -0.18 -19.70
CA GLU A 371 26.70 -0.68 -21.03
C GLU A 371 26.05 0.43 -21.83
N ILE A 372 26.81 1.04 -22.74
CA ILE A 372 26.37 2.18 -23.56
C ILE A 372 25.54 1.67 -24.74
N THR A 373 24.32 2.21 -24.86
CA THR A 373 23.39 1.90 -25.97
C THR A 373 23.37 2.95 -27.07
N GLY A 374 23.86 4.17 -26.78
CA GLY A 374 23.88 5.26 -27.76
C GLY A 374 24.76 6.42 -27.35
N ILE A 375 25.38 7.07 -28.32
CA ILE A 375 26.08 8.36 -28.17
C ILE A 375 25.61 9.27 -29.29
N GLU A 376 25.19 10.48 -28.92
CA GLU A 376 24.78 11.53 -29.83
C GLU A 376 25.50 12.83 -29.45
N VAL A 377 26.04 13.55 -30.45
CA VAL A 377 26.70 14.83 -30.25
C VAL A 377 25.87 15.91 -30.91
N TYR A 378 25.55 16.93 -30.13
CA TYR A 378 24.75 18.09 -30.53
C TYR A 378 25.61 19.34 -30.56
N ASP A 379 25.36 20.21 -31.53
CA ASP A 379 25.84 21.58 -31.50
C ASP A 379 24.99 22.44 -30.52
N VAL A 380 25.36 23.70 -30.37
CA VAL A 380 24.66 24.66 -29.47
C VAL A 380 23.22 24.98 -29.91
N THR A 381 22.81 24.62 -31.12
CA THR A 381 21.45 24.77 -31.64
C THR A 381 20.60 23.54 -31.42
N GLY A 382 21.17 22.46 -30.89
CA GLY A 382 20.49 21.17 -30.67
C GLY A 382 20.49 20.25 -31.90
N LYS A 383 21.25 20.59 -32.97
CA LYS A 383 21.38 19.76 -34.13
C LYS A 383 22.41 18.62 -33.89
N VAL A 384 22.04 17.37 -34.21
CA VAL A 384 22.94 16.23 -34.15
C VAL A 384 24.02 16.37 -35.21
N VAL A 385 25.28 16.38 -34.80
CA VAL A 385 26.45 16.49 -35.68
C VAL A 385 27.23 15.16 -35.81
N TRP A 386 27.04 14.27 -34.87
CA TRP A 386 27.63 12.93 -34.86
C TRP A 386 26.75 12.00 -33.98
N SER A 387 26.65 10.70 -34.39
CA SER A 387 25.96 9.71 -33.59
C SER A 387 26.49 8.30 -33.82
N ARG A 388 26.36 7.42 -32.80
CA ARG A 388 26.67 5.99 -32.88
C ARG A 388 25.72 5.23 -31.95
N LYS A 389 25.16 4.10 -32.46
CA LYS A 389 24.18 3.27 -31.71
C LYS A 389 24.59 1.81 -31.56
N ASP A 390 25.57 1.36 -32.33
CA ASP A 390 26.03 -0.05 -32.29
C ASP A 390 27.35 -0.13 -31.51
N PHE A 391 27.27 -0.71 -30.31
CA PHE A 391 28.44 -0.94 -29.46
C PHE A 391 28.59 -2.43 -29.17
N GLU A 392 29.80 -2.97 -29.35
CA GLU A 392 30.13 -4.28 -28.82
C GLU A 392 30.33 -4.19 -27.30
N VAL A 393 29.80 -5.14 -26.57
CA VAL A 393 29.66 -5.17 -25.09
C VAL A 393 30.98 -5.06 -24.30
N SER A 394 32.16 -4.99 -24.98
CA SER A 394 33.45 -5.06 -24.31
C SER A 394 34.32 -3.80 -24.38
N ASN A 395 33.84 -2.69 -24.94
CA ASN A 395 34.67 -1.50 -25.09
C ASN A 395 34.57 -0.55 -23.90
N SER A 396 35.53 -0.60 -23.00
CA SER A 396 35.70 0.37 -21.92
C SER A 396 36.06 1.78 -22.37
N GLU A 397 36.48 1.95 -23.64
CA GLU A 397 36.88 3.22 -24.26
C GLU A 397 36.30 3.33 -25.68
N ILE A 398 35.57 4.42 -25.94
CA ILE A 398 34.92 4.69 -27.23
C ILE A 398 35.44 6.00 -27.78
N GLN A 399 35.90 6.00 -29.05
CA GLN A 399 36.37 7.21 -29.73
C GLN A 399 35.22 7.94 -30.41
N VAL A 400 35.05 9.23 -30.06
CA VAL A 400 34.16 10.19 -30.72
C VAL A 400 34.98 11.10 -31.62
N ASN A 401 34.81 10.94 -32.94
CA ASN A 401 35.55 11.70 -33.92
C ASN A 401 34.72 12.82 -34.52
N LEU A 402 35.06 14.05 -34.16
CA LEU A 402 34.44 15.30 -34.62
C LEU A 402 35.37 16.09 -35.56
N SER A 403 36.39 15.47 -36.15
CA SER A 403 37.40 16.19 -36.98
C SER A 403 36.77 16.95 -38.15
N SER A 404 35.64 16.47 -38.67
CA SER A 404 34.91 17.09 -39.80
C SER A 404 33.95 18.22 -39.44
N VAL A 405 33.71 18.49 -38.11
CA VAL A 405 32.82 19.57 -37.70
C VAL A 405 33.59 20.85 -37.35
N ALA A 406 32.93 21.99 -37.28
CA ALA A 406 33.54 23.28 -36.94
C ALA A 406 34.11 23.31 -35.52
N GLN A 407 35.02 24.25 -35.24
CA GLN A 407 35.44 24.57 -33.87
C GLN A 407 34.25 25.13 -33.09
N GLY A 408 34.16 24.75 -31.80
CA GLY A 408 33.05 25.23 -30.98
C GLY A 408 32.75 24.34 -29.76
N ILE A 409 31.64 24.66 -29.10
CA ILE A 409 31.11 23.91 -27.96
C ILE A 409 30.09 22.89 -28.46
N TYR A 410 30.19 21.66 -27.97
CA TYR A 410 29.29 20.55 -28.28
C TYR A 410 28.82 19.87 -27.01
N PHE A 411 27.66 19.22 -27.07
CA PHE A 411 27.06 18.44 -26.00
C PHE A 411 26.98 16.98 -26.42
N VAL A 412 27.64 16.10 -25.68
CA VAL A 412 27.65 14.67 -25.90
C VAL A 412 26.64 14.03 -24.98
N LYS A 413 25.52 13.53 -25.52
CA LYS A 413 24.55 12.72 -24.83
C LYS A 413 24.97 11.27 -24.92
N ILE A 414 25.13 10.63 -23.77
CA ILE A 414 25.54 9.23 -23.64
C ILE A 414 24.37 8.50 -22.99
N SER A 415 23.85 7.46 -23.61
CA SER A 415 22.71 6.67 -23.19
C SER A 415 23.14 5.25 -22.85
N ALA A 416 22.60 4.70 -21.75
CA ALA A 416 22.60 3.30 -21.38
C ALA A 416 21.15 2.86 -21.23
N GLU A 417 20.87 1.59 -21.00
CA GLU A 417 19.53 0.97 -21.09
C GLU A 417 18.36 1.85 -20.58
N ASN A 418 18.47 2.43 -19.37
CA ASN A 418 17.44 3.30 -18.77
C ASN A 418 18.01 4.63 -18.27
N GLN A 419 19.24 4.99 -18.63
CA GLN A 419 19.97 6.14 -18.12
C GLN A 419 20.60 6.95 -19.24
N SER A 420 20.78 8.24 -19.03
CA SER A 420 21.58 9.05 -19.94
C SER A 420 22.28 10.17 -19.18
N THR A 421 23.47 10.57 -19.66
CA THR A 421 24.19 11.75 -19.17
C THR A 421 24.58 12.65 -20.34
N VAL A 422 24.76 13.94 -20.07
CA VAL A 422 25.24 14.91 -21.07
C VAL A 422 26.53 15.54 -20.58
N LYS A 423 27.57 15.48 -21.40
CA LYS A 423 28.87 16.12 -21.12
C LYS A 423 29.16 17.21 -22.17
N ARG A 424 29.64 18.34 -21.70
CA ARG A 424 30.08 19.43 -22.55
C ARG A 424 31.52 19.18 -23.00
N ILE A 425 31.78 19.32 -24.31
CA ILE A 425 33.12 19.26 -24.90
C ILE A 425 33.42 20.53 -25.70
N ILE A 426 34.71 20.83 -25.87
CA ILE A 426 35.20 21.97 -26.61
C ILE A 426 36.13 21.44 -27.71
N LYS A 427 35.79 21.72 -28.97
CA LYS A 427 36.64 21.48 -30.12
C LYS A 427 37.41 22.76 -30.50
N GLU A 428 38.72 22.67 -30.52
CA GLU A 428 39.64 23.71 -30.97
C GLU A 428 39.98 23.57 -32.45
#